data_4baf0bc6619ac8ddb3cc3946adfccbee
#
_entry.id   4baf0bc6619ac8ddb3cc3946adfccbee
#
_cell.length_a   1.000
_cell.length_b   1.000
_cell.length_c   1.000
_cell.angle_alpha   90.00
_cell.angle_beta   90.00
_cell.angle_gamma   90.00
#
_symmetry.space_group_name_H-M   'P 1'
#
loop_
_entity.id
_entity.type
_entity.pdbx_description
1 polymer ?
#
loop_
_entity_poly.entity_id
_entity_poly.type
_entity_poly.pdbx_seq_one_letter_code
_entity_poly.pdbx_strand_id
1 'polypeptide(L)'
;MEKFEFDYYDWDEFEQFLDQLPDKDAAKLIATIQNIENNGLLVAERQLWVKKLENNLYEIRSKRASNIQRAIYFQVKGSQYIITNAFTKKTQKTPENEKQIARNRRSQYLNKEENQ
;
A
#
# COMPACT_ATOMS: atom_id res chain seq x y z
N MET A 1 7.03 -18.13 10.03
CA MET A 1 6.66 -16.74 9.67
C MET A 1 7.14 -16.44 8.26
N GLU A 2 6.23 -16.14 7.37
CA GLU A 2 6.59 -15.88 6.00
C GLU A 2 7.03 -14.43 5.82
N LYS A 3 8.22 -14.26 5.27
CA LYS A 3 8.70 -12.96 4.83
C LYS A 3 8.35 -12.81 3.35
N PHE A 4 7.96 -11.62 2.95
CA PHE A 4 7.67 -11.32 1.55
C PHE A 4 8.07 -9.89 1.26
N GLU A 5 8.05 -9.51 0.00
CA GLU A 5 8.28 -8.13 -0.42
C GLU A 5 7.09 -7.68 -1.25
N PHE A 6 6.68 -6.44 -1.05
CA PHE A 6 5.70 -5.82 -1.94
C PHE A 6 6.37 -5.49 -3.26
N ASP A 7 5.64 -5.73 -4.35
CA ASP A 7 5.99 -5.15 -5.64
C ASP A 7 5.20 -3.85 -5.80
N TYR A 8 5.57 -3.05 -6.80
CA TYR A 8 4.94 -1.75 -7.03
C TYR A 8 4.40 -1.70 -8.45
N TYR A 9 3.18 -1.20 -8.59
CA TYR A 9 2.59 -1.00 -9.92
C TYR A 9 3.43 -0.01 -10.72
N ASP A 10 3.86 1.07 -10.06
CA ASP A 10 4.68 2.13 -10.65
C ASP A 10 5.65 2.65 -9.59
N TRP A 11 6.86 2.09 -9.56
CA TRP A 11 7.87 2.47 -8.59
C TRP A 11 8.26 3.95 -8.71
N ASP A 12 8.40 4.46 -9.94
CA ASP A 12 8.82 5.85 -10.16
C ASP A 12 7.79 6.83 -9.56
N GLU A 13 6.51 6.54 -9.72
CA GLU A 13 5.44 7.34 -9.11
C GLU A 13 5.50 7.28 -7.60
N PHE A 14 5.71 6.07 -7.04
CA PHE A 14 5.80 5.90 -5.60
C PHE A 14 7.01 6.66 -5.03
N GLU A 15 8.14 6.58 -5.71
CA GLU A 15 9.35 7.30 -5.31
C GLU A 15 9.14 8.81 -5.34
N GLN A 16 8.47 9.32 -6.36
CA GLN A 16 8.12 10.73 -6.45
C GLN A 16 7.21 11.16 -5.30
N PHE A 17 6.27 10.30 -4.91
CA PHE A 17 5.43 10.56 -3.75
C PHE A 17 6.27 10.70 -2.48
N LEU A 18 7.20 9.77 -2.27
CA LEU A 18 8.09 9.82 -1.09
C LEU A 18 8.92 11.11 -1.09
N ASP A 19 9.43 11.52 -2.26
CA ASP A 19 10.28 12.70 -2.38
C ASP A 19 9.54 14.01 -2.02
N GLN A 20 8.23 14.02 -2.16
CA GLN A 20 7.39 15.19 -1.83
C GLN A 20 7.01 15.25 -0.36
N LEU A 21 7.22 14.17 0.39
CA LEU A 21 6.89 14.14 1.81
C LEU A 21 8.02 14.73 2.64
N PRO A 22 7.70 15.27 3.85
CA PRO A 22 8.76 15.54 4.83
C PRO A 22 9.58 14.27 5.05
N ASP A 23 10.89 14.43 5.19
CA ASP A 23 11.82 13.28 5.29
C ASP A 23 11.39 12.26 6.34
N LYS A 24 10.94 12.73 7.51
CA LYS A 24 10.54 11.83 8.59
C LYS A 24 9.24 11.08 8.27
N ASP A 25 8.34 11.70 7.53
CA ASP A 25 7.10 11.04 7.11
C ASP A 25 7.38 9.96 6.08
N ALA A 26 8.27 10.25 5.12
CA ALA A 26 8.70 9.26 4.13
C ALA A 26 9.40 8.09 4.81
N ALA A 27 10.32 8.37 5.75
CA ALA A 27 11.03 7.34 6.49
C ALA A 27 10.07 6.46 7.29
N LYS A 28 9.03 7.05 7.89
CA LYS A 28 8.03 6.29 8.66
C LYS A 28 7.22 5.36 7.77
N LEU A 29 6.82 5.83 6.58
CA LEU A 29 6.08 4.99 5.64
C LEU A 29 6.94 3.81 5.17
N ILE A 30 8.19 4.08 4.81
CA ILE A 30 9.14 3.02 4.40
C ILE A 30 9.32 2.01 5.53
N ALA A 31 9.53 2.48 6.76
CA ALA A 31 9.71 1.62 7.92
C ALA A 31 8.47 0.75 8.15
N THR A 32 7.27 1.32 7.97
CA THR A 32 6.02 0.57 8.13
C THR A 32 5.93 -0.54 7.09
N ILE A 33 6.24 -0.24 5.83
CA ILE A 33 6.25 -1.23 4.75
C ILE A 33 7.24 -2.36 5.09
N GLN A 34 8.46 -2.02 5.52
CA GLN A 34 9.48 -3.00 5.89
C GLN A 34 9.04 -3.87 7.07
N ASN A 35 8.39 -3.28 8.07
CA ASN A 35 7.87 -4.02 9.22
C ASN A 35 6.82 -5.04 8.79
N ILE A 36 5.95 -4.66 7.85
CA ILE A 36 4.95 -5.58 7.32
C ILE A 36 5.64 -6.73 6.57
N GLU A 37 6.61 -6.41 5.74
CA GLU A 37 7.35 -7.43 4.98
C GLU A 37 8.08 -8.40 5.90
N ASN A 38 8.66 -7.90 6.97
CA ASN A 38 9.44 -8.72 7.91
C ASN A 38 8.57 -9.56 8.85
N ASN A 39 7.39 -9.08 9.20
CA ASN A 39 6.53 -9.74 10.21
C ASN A 39 5.32 -10.45 9.61
N GLY A 40 4.97 -10.16 8.36
CA GLY A 40 3.84 -10.77 7.69
C GLY A 40 2.53 -10.04 7.91
N LEU A 41 1.53 -10.36 7.09
CA LEU A 41 0.25 -9.65 7.08
C LEU A 41 -0.62 -9.95 8.29
N LEU A 42 -0.50 -11.14 8.88
CA LEU A 42 -1.29 -11.47 10.07
C LEU A 42 -0.89 -10.57 11.24
N VAL A 43 0.42 -10.38 11.44
CA VAL A 43 0.92 -9.45 12.46
C VAL A 43 0.52 -8.01 12.12
N ALA A 44 0.65 -7.63 10.84
CA ALA A 44 0.30 -6.29 10.39
C ALA A 44 -1.16 -5.95 10.68
N GLU A 45 -2.08 -6.90 10.47
CA GLU A 45 -3.48 -6.72 10.81
C GLU A 45 -3.68 -6.49 12.31
N ARG A 46 -3.04 -7.32 13.14
CA ARG A 46 -3.15 -7.21 14.60
C ARG A 46 -2.60 -5.90 15.11
N GLN A 47 -1.53 -5.40 14.48
CA GLN A 47 -0.90 -4.13 14.85
C GLN A 47 -1.58 -2.92 14.23
N LEU A 48 -2.60 -3.14 13.40
CA LEU A 48 -3.32 -2.08 12.68
C LEU A 48 -2.44 -1.30 11.71
N TRP A 49 -1.40 -1.96 11.20
CA TRP A 49 -0.56 -1.39 10.14
C TRP A 49 -1.24 -1.48 8.77
N VAL A 50 -2.20 -2.40 8.64
CA VAL A 50 -2.97 -2.58 7.41
C VAL A 50 -4.45 -2.69 7.74
N LYS A 51 -5.29 -2.33 6.77
CA LYS A 51 -6.75 -2.42 6.90
C LYS A 51 -7.34 -2.84 5.55
N LYS A 52 -8.32 -3.73 5.59
CA LYS A 52 -9.08 -4.09 4.39
C LYS A 52 -10.05 -2.96 4.05
N LEU A 53 -10.02 -2.51 2.79
CA LEU A 53 -10.93 -1.48 2.28
C LEU A 53 -12.17 -2.11 1.65
N GLU A 54 -11.94 -3.12 0.82
CA GLU A 54 -12.98 -3.86 0.14
C GLU A 54 -12.36 -5.15 -0.39
N ASN A 55 -13.11 -5.95 -1.14
CA ASN A 55 -12.64 -7.24 -1.62
C ASN A 55 -11.34 -7.08 -2.43
N ASN A 56 -10.28 -7.74 -1.97
CA ASN A 56 -8.93 -7.70 -2.54
C ASN A 56 -8.40 -6.29 -2.75
N LEU A 57 -8.64 -5.43 -1.77
CA LEU A 57 -8.09 -4.08 -1.76
C LEU A 57 -7.86 -3.68 -0.31
N TYR A 58 -6.60 -3.37 0.00
CA TYR A 58 -6.13 -3.13 1.38
C TYR A 58 -5.31 -1.85 1.42
N GLU A 59 -5.17 -1.27 2.60
CA GLU A 59 -4.35 -0.07 2.74
C GLU A 59 -3.32 -0.25 3.85
N ILE A 60 -2.09 0.16 3.56
CA ILE A 60 -1.01 0.30 4.54
C ILE A 60 -1.19 1.64 5.21
N ARG A 61 -1.06 1.68 6.52
CA ARG A 61 -1.35 2.85 7.34
C ARG A 61 -0.10 3.32 8.05
N SER A 62 0.32 4.54 7.78
CA SER A 62 1.46 5.17 8.45
C SER A 62 1.05 6.53 8.99
N LYS A 63 1.45 6.81 10.23
CA LYS A 63 1.10 8.07 10.88
C LYS A 63 2.30 8.59 11.66
N ARG A 64 2.61 9.87 11.47
CA ARG A 64 3.59 10.59 12.27
C ARG A 64 2.98 11.92 12.67
N ALA A 65 2.76 12.11 13.97
CA ALA A 65 1.99 13.24 14.51
C ALA A 65 0.61 13.27 13.83
N SER A 66 0.21 14.36 13.21
CA SER A 66 -1.06 14.46 12.49
C SER A 66 -0.96 14.10 11.02
N ASN A 67 0.25 13.75 10.54
CA ASN A 67 0.48 13.45 9.13
C ASN A 67 0.19 11.97 8.88
N ILE A 68 -0.77 11.71 8.00
CA ILE A 68 -1.26 10.36 7.73
C ILE A 68 -0.96 9.99 6.29
N GLN A 69 -0.17 8.93 6.10
CA GLN A 69 0.15 8.41 4.77
C GLN A 69 -0.53 7.06 4.57
N ARG A 70 -0.99 6.82 3.35
CA ARG A 70 -1.65 5.57 2.99
C ARG A 70 -1.07 5.04 1.69
N ALA A 71 -0.92 3.70 1.61
CA ALA A 71 -0.55 3.02 0.37
C ALA A 71 -1.53 1.88 0.17
N ILE A 72 -2.16 1.81 -1.00
CA ILE A 72 -3.16 0.78 -1.31
C ILE A 72 -2.47 -0.38 -2.01
N TYR A 73 -2.86 -1.60 -1.66
CA TYR A 73 -2.31 -2.80 -2.30
C TYR A 73 -3.38 -3.86 -2.50
N PHE A 74 -3.06 -4.82 -3.37
CA PHE A 74 -3.91 -5.99 -3.61
C PHE A 74 -3.04 -7.25 -3.69
N GLN A 75 -3.67 -8.40 -3.54
CA GLN A 75 -3.01 -9.69 -3.67
C GLN A 75 -3.18 -10.21 -5.09
N VAL A 76 -2.07 -10.63 -5.71
CA VAL A 76 -2.12 -11.32 -7.00
C VAL A 76 -2.42 -12.79 -6.77
N LYS A 77 -1.51 -13.48 -6.09
CA LYS A 77 -1.73 -14.84 -5.58
C LYS A 77 -0.61 -15.17 -4.58
N GLY A 78 -0.89 -16.08 -3.65
CA GLY A 78 0.11 -16.52 -2.67
C GLY A 78 0.65 -15.34 -1.86
N SER A 79 1.97 -15.18 -1.85
CA SER A 79 2.64 -14.08 -1.15
C SER A 79 2.99 -12.91 -2.07
N GLN A 80 2.39 -12.83 -3.25
CA GLN A 80 2.63 -11.76 -4.21
C GLN A 80 1.59 -10.65 -4.01
N TYR A 81 2.06 -9.48 -3.61
CA TYR A 81 1.23 -8.30 -3.31
C TYR A 81 1.78 -7.09 -4.05
N ILE A 82 0.90 -6.27 -4.59
CA ILE A 82 1.26 -5.11 -5.43
C ILE A 82 0.72 -3.84 -4.78
N ILE A 83 1.62 -2.88 -4.50
CA ILE A 83 1.21 -1.54 -4.08
C ILE A 83 0.82 -0.77 -5.34
N THR A 84 -0.42 -0.27 -5.37
CA THR A 84 -0.97 0.41 -6.54
C THR A 84 -0.69 1.89 -6.54
N ASN A 85 -0.98 2.57 -5.44
CA ASN A 85 -0.82 4.02 -5.31
C ASN A 85 -0.73 4.42 -3.85
N ALA A 86 -0.18 5.59 -3.61
CA ALA A 86 -0.03 6.13 -2.26
C ALA A 86 -0.49 7.58 -2.25
N PHE A 87 -0.92 8.05 -1.08
CA PHE A 87 -1.44 9.41 -0.92
C PHE A 87 -1.39 9.84 0.53
N THR A 88 -1.46 11.15 0.75
CA THR A 88 -1.60 11.73 2.08
C THR A 88 -3.08 11.84 2.40
N LYS A 89 -3.50 11.26 3.52
CA LYS A 89 -4.91 11.23 3.92
C LYS A 89 -5.25 12.48 4.72
N LYS A 90 -6.28 13.19 4.27
CA LYS A 90 -6.73 14.42 4.92
C LYS A 90 -8.10 14.30 5.57
N THR A 91 -8.78 13.16 5.37
CA THR A 91 -10.12 12.91 5.87
C THR A 91 -10.18 11.57 6.58
N GLN A 92 -11.30 11.30 7.29
CA GLN A 92 -11.50 10.03 8.00
C GLN A 92 -11.56 8.83 7.06
N LYS A 93 -12.18 9.01 5.89
CA LYS A 93 -12.36 7.92 4.93
C LYS A 93 -11.28 7.97 3.86
N THR A 94 -10.92 6.80 3.34
CA THR A 94 -10.07 6.70 2.16
C THR A 94 -10.83 7.31 0.99
N PRO A 95 -10.25 8.29 0.28
CA PRO A 95 -10.94 8.95 -0.84
C PRO A 95 -11.34 7.95 -1.92
N GLU A 96 -12.55 8.11 -2.43
CA GLU A 96 -13.09 7.20 -3.45
C GLU A 96 -12.24 7.24 -4.74
N ASN A 97 -11.72 8.41 -5.12
CA ASN A 97 -10.87 8.51 -6.30
C ASN A 97 -9.57 7.71 -6.14
N GLU A 98 -9.01 7.65 -4.94
CA GLU A 98 -7.80 6.83 -4.71
C GLU A 98 -8.14 5.34 -4.82
N LYS A 99 -9.28 4.92 -4.29
CA LYS A 99 -9.74 3.54 -4.44
C LYS A 99 -10.00 3.20 -5.91
N GLN A 100 -10.54 4.13 -6.67
CA GLN A 100 -10.82 3.90 -8.08
C GLN A 100 -9.52 3.73 -8.88
N ILE A 101 -8.50 4.54 -8.59
CA ILE A 101 -7.17 4.36 -9.19
C ILE A 101 -6.65 2.95 -8.89
N ALA A 102 -6.75 2.52 -7.64
CA ALA A 102 -6.29 1.21 -7.22
C ALA A 102 -7.04 0.08 -7.93
N ARG A 103 -8.38 0.19 -8.04
CA ARG A 103 -9.20 -0.80 -8.74
C ARG A 103 -8.81 -0.92 -10.22
N ASN A 104 -8.58 0.22 -10.87
CA ASN A 104 -8.19 0.25 -12.28
C ASN A 104 -6.84 -0.39 -12.49
N ARG A 105 -5.87 -0.07 -11.64
CA ARG A 105 -4.52 -0.62 -11.72
C ARG A 105 -4.51 -2.11 -11.41
N ARG A 106 -5.30 -2.55 -10.45
CA ARG A 106 -5.48 -3.97 -10.14
C ARG A 106 -6.04 -4.72 -11.36
N SER A 107 -7.08 -4.18 -11.98
CA SER A 107 -7.67 -4.80 -13.18
C SER A 107 -6.67 -4.90 -14.31
N GLN A 108 -5.92 -3.83 -14.56
CA GLN A 108 -4.90 -3.80 -15.61
C GLN A 108 -3.81 -4.84 -15.34
N TYR A 109 -3.35 -4.91 -14.10
CA TYR A 109 -2.29 -5.86 -13.74
C TYR A 109 -2.77 -7.30 -13.88
N LEU A 110 -3.95 -7.63 -13.35
CA LEU A 110 -4.48 -9.00 -13.40
C LEU A 110 -4.81 -9.43 -14.83
N ASN A 111 -5.34 -8.54 -15.64
CA ASN A 111 -5.63 -8.84 -17.05
C ASN A 111 -4.34 -9.11 -17.82
N LYS A 112 -3.28 -8.35 -17.56
CA LYS A 112 -1.98 -8.54 -18.19
C LYS A 112 -1.38 -9.91 -17.81
N GLU A 113 -1.52 -10.30 -16.53
CA GLU A 113 -1.04 -11.60 -16.05
C GLU A 113 -1.79 -12.75 -16.74
N GLU A 114 -3.12 -12.62 -16.93
CA GLU A 114 -3.93 -13.65 -17.56
C GLU A 114 -3.59 -13.85 -19.03
N ASN A 115 -3.08 -12.81 -19.69
CA ASN A 115 -2.76 -12.84 -21.11
C ASN A 115 -1.31 -13.29 -21.40
N GLN A 116 -0.61 -13.68 -20.38
CA GLN A 116 0.73 -14.27 -20.51
C GLN A 116 0.69 -15.82 -20.40
#